data_4d75b12a5eff343da9705bbf8742a1c5
#
_entry.id   4d75b12a5eff343da9705bbf8742a1c5
#
_cell.length_a   1.000
_cell.length_b   1.000
_cell.length_c   1.000
_cell.angle_alpha   90.00
_cell.angle_beta   90.00
_cell.angle_gamma   90.00
#
_symmetry.space_group_name_H-M   'P 1'
#
loop_
_entity.id
_entity.type
_entity.pdbx_description
1 polymer ?
#
loop_
_entity_poly.entity_id
_entity_poly.type
_entity_poly.pdbx_seq_one_letter_code
_entity_poly.pdbx_strand_id
1 'polypeptide(L)'
;MAKRGESGLSRLVAINKPVGMSSHDVVNRCRRIFGERRVGHTGTLDPLASGVLVVCVGPATRLDAYMVGHGKRYRMGVRFGIGTETDDAEGLVTKECPIPLEVYEEEYARSYVARMVGKGTQIPPVYSAIKVDGRKSYDAARKGTIINLEPREFEIYDAKFLSVNELIDDAGRQVTEWDVEMSVSKGTYMRAIARDLGRDLGTAAHISFLERTISGTVALEDCVTLEMLEQSPDCGTIDPLR
;
A
#
# COMPACT_ATOMS: atom_id res chain seq x y z
N MET A 1 -24.80 31.99 1.15
CA MET A 1 -23.62 32.08 0.29
C MET A 1 -22.63 30.97 0.73
N ALA A 2 -22.30 30.04 -0.14
CA ALA A 2 -21.27 29.04 0.16
C ALA A 2 -19.93 29.77 0.36
N LYS A 3 -19.18 29.40 1.43
CA LYS A 3 -17.85 29.96 1.66
C LYS A 3 -16.93 29.53 0.50
N ARG A 4 -16.07 30.44 0.03
CA ARG A 4 -15.13 30.20 -1.07
C ARG A 4 -14.36 28.87 -0.82
N GLY A 5 -14.59 27.84 -1.65
CA GLY A 5 -13.99 26.50 -1.54
C GLY A 5 -14.91 25.42 -0.91
N GLU A 6 -16.22 25.69 -0.77
CA GLU A 6 -17.25 24.71 -0.43
C GLU A 6 -18.13 24.50 -1.68
N SER A 7 -18.00 23.32 -2.30
CA SER A 7 -18.80 22.94 -3.49
C SER A 7 -20.23 22.52 -3.13
N GLY A 8 -20.50 22.26 -1.85
CA GLY A 8 -21.73 21.61 -1.38
C GLY A 8 -21.79 20.10 -1.68
N LEU A 9 -20.76 19.54 -2.31
CA LEU A 9 -20.68 18.11 -2.62
C LEU A 9 -20.40 17.29 -1.35
N SER A 10 -21.05 16.13 -1.25
CA SER A 10 -20.77 15.12 -0.22
C SER A 10 -20.80 13.75 -0.88
N ARG A 11 -19.64 13.14 -1.14
CA ARG A 11 -19.55 11.86 -1.84
C ARG A 11 -18.29 11.09 -1.48
N LEU A 12 -18.33 9.78 -1.72
CA LEU A 12 -17.17 8.90 -1.78
C LEU A 12 -16.88 8.59 -3.25
N VAL A 13 -15.61 8.59 -3.62
CA VAL A 13 -15.15 8.30 -4.98
C VAL A 13 -14.09 7.22 -4.92
N ALA A 14 -14.28 6.15 -5.68
CA ALA A 14 -13.30 5.08 -5.83
C ALA A 14 -12.35 5.43 -6.99
N ILE A 15 -11.07 5.56 -6.69
CA ILE A 15 -10.04 5.93 -7.67
C ILE A 15 -9.01 4.83 -7.78
N ASN A 16 -8.71 4.41 -9.01
CA ASN A 16 -7.51 3.64 -9.30
C ASN A 16 -6.31 4.59 -9.25
N LYS A 17 -5.60 4.61 -8.11
CA LYS A 17 -4.41 5.44 -7.96
C LYS A 17 -3.29 4.92 -8.87
N PRO A 18 -2.74 5.73 -9.75
CA PRO A 18 -1.60 5.31 -10.56
C PRO A 18 -0.32 5.20 -9.72
N VAL A 19 0.64 4.43 -10.21
CA VAL A 19 2.02 4.40 -9.69
C VAL A 19 2.67 5.79 -9.83
N GLY A 20 3.59 6.14 -8.94
CA GLY A 20 4.38 7.38 -8.96
C GLY A 20 3.70 8.58 -8.29
N MET A 21 2.40 8.50 -7.98
CA MET A 21 1.67 9.52 -7.23
C MET A 21 1.50 9.13 -5.77
N SER A 22 1.69 10.07 -4.85
CA SER A 22 1.25 9.87 -3.47
C SER A 22 -0.28 9.95 -3.35
N SER A 23 -0.85 9.34 -2.29
CA SER A 23 -2.28 9.50 -1.99
C SER A 23 -2.68 10.97 -1.78
N HIS A 24 -1.75 11.81 -1.31
CA HIS A 24 -1.99 13.24 -1.14
C HIS A 24 -2.05 14.00 -2.47
N ASP A 25 -1.29 13.59 -3.48
CA ASP A 25 -1.35 14.17 -4.83
C ASP A 25 -2.71 13.88 -5.47
N VAL A 26 -3.23 12.65 -5.30
CA VAL A 26 -4.59 12.30 -5.72
C VAL A 26 -5.62 13.20 -5.03
N VAL A 27 -5.52 13.39 -3.70
CA VAL A 27 -6.40 14.30 -2.96
C VAL A 27 -6.33 15.73 -3.51
N ASN A 28 -5.12 16.23 -3.82
CA ASN A 28 -4.95 17.57 -4.37
C ASN A 28 -5.56 17.69 -5.77
N ARG A 29 -5.48 16.64 -6.59
CA ARG A 29 -6.12 16.60 -7.91
C ARG A 29 -7.65 16.59 -7.78
N CYS A 30 -8.20 15.80 -6.86
CA CYS A 30 -9.63 15.78 -6.55
C CYS A 30 -10.14 17.13 -6.01
N ARG A 31 -9.36 17.85 -5.19
CA ARG A 31 -9.71 19.21 -4.74
C ARG A 31 -9.93 20.16 -5.91
N ARG A 32 -9.11 20.07 -6.96
CA ARG A 32 -9.25 20.90 -8.18
C ARG A 32 -10.47 20.48 -9.00
N ILE A 33 -10.64 19.16 -9.22
CA ILE A 33 -11.75 18.63 -10.02
C ILE A 33 -13.10 19.02 -9.40
N PHE A 34 -13.26 18.86 -8.09
CA PHE A 34 -14.52 19.10 -7.39
C PHE A 34 -14.71 20.54 -6.92
N GLY A 35 -13.70 21.40 -7.01
CA GLY A 35 -13.74 22.75 -6.45
C GLY A 35 -13.96 22.76 -4.92
N GLU A 36 -13.57 21.66 -4.22
CA GLU A 36 -13.80 21.42 -2.81
C GLU A 36 -12.49 21.32 -2.04
N ARG A 37 -12.35 22.09 -0.97
CA ARG A 37 -11.12 22.09 -0.15
C ARG A 37 -11.09 20.91 0.83
N ARG A 38 -12.26 20.51 1.33
CA ARG A 38 -12.39 19.39 2.25
C ARG A 38 -12.42 18.08 1.47
N VAL A 39 -11.24 17.53 1.21
CA VAL A 39 -11.05 16.22 0.56
C VAL A 39 -10.02 15.45 1.34
N GLY A 40 -10.28 14.16 1.60
CA GLY A 40 -9.41 13.22 2.28
C GLY A 40 -9.47 11.84 1.62
N HIS A 41 -8.75 10.86 2.16
CA HIS A 41 -8.76 9.47 1.69
C HIS A 41 -8.81 8.49 2.87
N THR A 42 -9.34 7.29 2.65
CA THR A 42 -9.61 6.29 3.70
C THR A 42 -8.47 5.30 3.93
N GLY A 43 -7.27 5.61 3.51
CA GLY A 43 -6.08 4.74 3.72
C GLY A 43 -4.99 5.04 2.72
N THR A 44 -3.81 5.36 3.23
CA THR A 44 -2.65 5.72 2.41
C THR A 44 -2.24 4.55 1.50
N LEU A 45 -1.86 4.88 0.28
CA LEU A 45 -1.03 4.10 -0.62
C LEU A 45 0.27 4.85 -0.85
N ASP A 46 1.38 4.14 -0.79
CA ASP A 46 2.71 4.68 -1.09
C ASP A 46 2.83 5.06 -2.59
N PRO A 47 3.80 5.89 -3.00
CA PRO A 47 3.95 6.27 -4.41
C PRO A 47 4.13 5.07 -5.35
N LEU A 48 4.94 4.09 -4.96
CA LEU A 48 5.14 2.84 -5.69
C LEU A 48 3.83 2.05 -5.89
N ALA A 49 2.90 2.14 -4.93
CA ALA A 49 1.67 1.35 -4.97
C ALA A 49 0.64 1.94 -5.94
N SER A 50 -0.19 1.06 -6.51
CA SER A 50 -1.37 1.38 -7.32
C SER A 50 -2.66 0.83 -6.70
N GLY A 51 -3.78 1.09 -7.38
CA GLY A 51 -5.07 0.45 -7.08
C GLY A 51 -6.01 1.28 -6.24
N VAL A 52 -6.93 0.61 -5.56
CA VAL A 52 -8.10 1.19 -4.91
C VAL A 52 -7.73 2.25 -3.87
N LEU A 53 -8.07 3.49 -4.14
CA LEU A 53 -8.01 4.61 -3.20
C LEU A 53 -9.39 5.26 -3.09
N VAL A 54 -10.05 5.07 -1.95
CA VAL A 54 -11.34 5.72 -1.69
C VAL A 54 -11.08 7.13 -1.18
N VAL A 55 -11.60 8.11 -1.91
CA VAL A 55 -11.50 9.54 -1.63
C VAL A 55 -12.84 10.06 -1.11
N CYS A 56 -12.80 10.79 -0.01
CA CYS A 56 -13.95 11.44 0.62
C CYS A 56 -13.97 12.92 0.24
N VAL A 57 -15.11 13.42 -0.25
CA VAL A 57 -15.30 14.80 -0.68
C VAL A 57 -16.34 15.49 0.21
N GLY A 58 -16.02 16.69 0.71
CA GLY A 58 -16.91 17.48 1.54
C GLY A 58 -17.25 16.84 2.89
N PRO A 59 -18.52 16.88 3.34
CA PRO A 59 -18.95 16.26 4.60
C PRO A 59 -18.64 14.77 4.71
N ALA A 60 -18.55 14.03 3.59
CA ALA A 60 -18.19 12.60 3.57
C ALA A 60 -16.80 12.31 4.18
N THR A 61 -15.93 13.31 4.35
CA THR A 61 -14.66 13.15 5.09
C THR A 61 -14.84 12.70 6.54
N ARG A 62 -16.03 12.82 7.11
CA ARG A 62 -16.35 12.30 8.45
C ARG A 62 -16.49 10.77 8.48
N LEU A 63 -16.70 10.15 7.31
CA LEU A 63 -16.79 8.69 7.16
C LEU A 63 -15.41 8.02 7.13
N ASP A 64 -14.32 8.77 7.03
CA ASP A 64 -12.95 8.27 6.95
C ASP A 64 -12.66 7.27 8.08
N ALA A 65 -12.93 7.64 9.33
CA ALA A 65 -12.68 6.79 10.49
C ALA A 65 -13.43 5.44 10.41
N TYR A 66 -14.63 5.43 9.83
CA TYR A 66 -15.42 4.21 9.62
C TYR A 66 -14.83 3.35 8.50
N MET A 67 -14.51 3.96 7.36
CA MET A 67 -14.00 3.27 6.17
C MET A 67 -12.58 2.71 6.35
N VAL A 68 -11.72 3.40 7.11
CA VAL A 68 -10.34 2.94 7.44
C VAL A 68 -10.34 1.62 8.20
N GLY A 69 -11.43 1.32 8.94
CA GLY A 69 -11.55 0.12 9.78
C GLY A 69 -11.58 -1.22 9.04
N HIS A 70 -11.80 -1.24 7.75
CA HIS A 70 -12.00 -2.46 6.97
C HIS A 70 -10.70 -3.10 6.51
N GLY A 71 -10.75 -4.44 6.26
CA GLY A 71 -9.64 -5.20 5.66
C GLY A 71 -9.30 -4.73 4.25
N LYS A 72 -8.14 -5.10 3.77
CA LYS A 72 -7.64 -4.77 2.44
C LYS A 72 -7.06 -5.99 1.77
N ARG A 73 -7.15 -6.04 0.43
CA ARG A 73 -6.49 -7.07 -0.36
C ARG A 73 -5.46 -6.41 -1.26
N TYR A 74 -4.29 -7.04 -1.31
CA TYR A 74 -3.17 -6.57 -2.11
C TYR A 74 -2.59 -7.70 -2.94
N ARG A 75 -2.15 -7.37 -4.16
CA ARG A 75 -1.20 -8.15 -4.94
C ARG A 75 0.15 -7.46 -4.85
N MET A 76 1.22 -8.22 -4.63
CA MET A 76 2.57 -7.66 -4.50
C MET A 76 3.62 -8.60 -5.07
N GLY A 77 4.69 -8.01 -5.61
CA GLY A 77 5.94 -8.69 -5.89
C GLY A 77 6.86 -8.63 -4.69
N VAL A 78 7.31 -9.77 -4.20
CA VAL A 78 8.34 -9.87 -3.16
C VAL A 78 9.64 -10.26 -3.82
N ARG A 79 10.56 -9.31 -3.93
CA ARG A 79 11.87 -9.51 -4.57
C ARG A 79 12.91 -9.88 -3.54
N PHE A 80 13.54 -11.03 -3.74
CA PHE A 80 14.53 -11.60 -2.82
C PHE A 80 15.96 -11.22 -3.18
N GLY A 81 16.85 -11.38 -2.21
CA GLY A 81 18.28 -11.13 -2.32
C GLY A 81 18.70 -9.70 -2.01
N ILE A 82 17.79 -8.75 -1.99
CA ILE A 82 18.06 -7.31 -1.87
C ILE A 82 17.18 -6.70 -0.79
N GLY A 83 17.80 -5.98 0.15
CA GLY A 83 17.12 -5.12 1.11
C GLY A 83 17.32 -3.65 0.78
N THR A 84 16.28 -2.84 0.98
CA THR A 84 16.30 -1.39 0.71
C THR A 84 15.95 -0.58 1.95
N GLU A 85 16.25 0.72 1.96
CA GLU A 85 15.94 1.62 3.10
C GLU A 85 14.45 1.75 3.39
N THR A 86 13.62 1.65 2.34
CA THR A 86 12.17 1.86 2.42
C THR A 86 11.38 0.56 2.50
N ASP A 87 12.06 -0.60 2.44
CA ASP A 87 11.47 -1.93 2.29
C ASP A 87 10.66 -2.08 0.96
N ASP A 88 10.90 -1.20 -0.03
CA ASP A 88 10.34 -1.22 -1.38
C ASP A 88 11.38 -0.82 -2.44
N ALA A 89 11.03 -0.89 -3.72
CA ALA A 89 11.95 -0.64 -4.84
C ALA A 89 12.34 0.85 -5.01
N GLU A 90 11.73 1.80 -4.29
CA GLU A 90 12.08 3.23 -4.37
C GLU A 90 13.27 3.59 -3.46
N GLY A 91 13.60 2.74 -2.47
CA GLY A 91 14.69 2.96 -1.52
C GLY A 91 16.06 2.55 -2.05
N LEU A 92 17.10 3.18 -1.50
CA LEU A 92 18.47 2.77 -1.78
C LEU A 92 18.74 1.36 -1.25
N VAL A 93 19.53 0.58 -1.98
CA VAL A 93 19.97 -0.75 -1.55
C VAL A 93 20.81 -0.63 -0.30
N THR A 94 20.44 -1.33 0.77
CA THR A 94 21.15 -1.35 2.05
C THR A 94 21.95 -2.62 2.27
N LYS A 95 21.51 -3.72 1.65
CA LYS A 95 22.22 -5.01 1.70
C LYS A 95 21.84 -5.90 0.52
N GLU A 96 22.78 -6.78 0.18
CA GLU A 96 22.58 -7.89 -0.73
C GLU A 96 22.88 -9.20 0.00
N CYS A 97 22.06 -10.20 -0.19
CA CYS A 97 22.16 -11.50 0.45
C CYS A 97 22.00 -12.63 -0.56
N PRO A 98 22.68 -13.75 -0.41
CA PRO A 98 22.39 -14.95 -1.19
C PRO A 98 20.92 -15.33 -1.06
N ILE A 99 20.35 -15.89 -2.11
CA ILE A 99 18.98 -16.41 -2.11
C ILE A 99 19.06 -17.92 -1.92
N PRO A 100 18.41 -18.49 -0.88
CA PRO A 100 18.33 -19.94 -0.69
C PRO A 100 17.67 -20.63 -1.88
N LEU A 101 18.12 -21.84 -2.22
CA LEU A 101 17.62 -22.58 -3.38
C LEU A 101 16.12 -22.84 -3.33
N GLU A 102 15.58 -23.05 -2.15
CA GLU A 102 14.17 -23.32 -1.93
C GLU A 102 13.26 -22.15 -2.38
N VAL A 103 13.80 -20.91 -2.40
CA VAL A 103 13.05 -19.72 -2.83
C VAL A 103 12.71 -19.77 -4.32
N TYR A 104 13.49 -20.52 -5.12
CA TYR A 104 13.24 -20.72 -6.55
C TYR A 104 12.18 -21.77 -6.84
N GLU A 105 11.80 -22.56 -5.83
CA GLU A 105 10.88 -23.68 -6.00
C GLU A 105 9.43 -23.24 -5.78
N GLU A 106 8.58 -23.40 -6.79
CA GLU A 106 7.18 -23.00 -6.76
C GLU A 106 6.39 -23.70 -5.66
N GLU A 107 6.61 -25.01 -5.46
CA GLU A 107 5.92 -25.80 -4.44
C GLU A 107 6.28 -25.33 -3.02
N TYR A 108 7.55 -25.02 -2.80
CA TYR A 108 8.00 -24.44 -1.54
C TYR A 108 7.37 -23.08 -1.29
N ALA A 109 7.40 -22.17 -2.27
CA ALA A 109 6.82 -20.84 -2.19
C ALA A 109 5.31 -20.91 -1.89
N ARG A 110 4.58 -21.76 -2.60
CA ARG A 110 3.14 -22.01 -2.39
C ARG A 110 2.84 -22.48 -0.97
N SER A 111 3.59 -23.47 -0.51
CA SER A 111 3.47 -24.01 0.84
C SER A 111 3.80 -22.97 1.91
N TYR A 112 4.82 -22.16 1.69
CA TYR A 112 5.24 -21.12 2.62
C TYR A 112 4.18 -20.01 2.74
N VAL A 113 3.72 -19.47 1.61
CA VAL A 113 2.69 -18.42 1.56
C VAL A 113 1.40 -18.86 2.23
N ALA A 114 0.97 -20.11 2.00
CA ALA A 114 -0.24 -20.66 2.65
C ALA A 114 -0.13 -20.67 4.19
N ARG A 115 1.07 -20.88 4.75
CA ARG A 115 1.30 -20.89 6.22
C ARG A 115 1.35 -19.49 6.83
N MET A 116 1.42 -18.43 6.03
CA MET A 116 1.43 -17.04 6.53
C MET A 116 0.06 -16.57 7.04
N VAL A 117 -1.01 -17.32 6.75
CA VAL A 117 -2.37 -17.01 7.25
C VAL A 117 -2.39 -17.07 8.78
N GLY A 118 -2.95 -16.04 9.40
CA GLY A 118 -3.09 -15.93 10.84
C GLY A 118 -2.61 -14.60 11.40
N LYS A 119 -2.51 -14.55 12.73
CA LYS A 119 -2.08 -13.37 13.47
C LYS A 119 -0.57 -13.32 13.59
N GLY A 120 -0.03 -12.10 13.50
CA GLY A 120 1.37 -11.84 13.69
C GLY A 120 1.64 -10.45 14.27
N THR A 121 2.91 -10.15 14.46
CA THR A 121 3.40 -8.83 14.84
C THR A 121 4.45 -8.38 13.84
N GLN A 122 4.46 -7.10 13.51
CA GLN A 122 5.44 -6.49 12.60
C GLN A 122 5.97 -5.19 13.19
N ILE A 123 7.23 -4.88 12.95
CA ILE A 123 7.77 -3.54 13.16
C ILE A 123 7.49 -2.74 11.88
N PRO A 124 6.72 -1.65 11.95
CA PRO A 124 6.42 -0.83 10.78
C PRO A 124 7.68 -0.35 10.07
N PRO A 125 7.62 -0.06 8.75
CA PRO A 125 8.73 0.57 8.06
C PRO A 125 9.05 1.94 8.68
N VAL A 126 10.33 2.28 8.73
CA VAL A 126 10.80 3.59 9.25
C VAL A 126 10.20 4.73 8.44
N TYR A 127 10.08 4.54 7.12
CA TYR A 127 9.41 5.45 6.19
C TYR A 127 7.89 5.23 6.19
N SER A 128 7.24 5.56 7.32
CA SER A 128 5.79 5.44 7.48
C SER A 128 5.15 6.73 8.04
N ALA A 129 3.83 6.83 7.93
CA ALA A 129 3.06 7.98 8.44
C ALA A 129 2.81 7.91 9.96
N ILE A 130 3.39 6.94 10.66
CA ILE A 130 3.27 6.79 12.11
C ILE A 130 3.85 8.02 12.79
N LYS A 131 3.15 8.51 13.82
CA LYS A 131 3.63 9.59 14.67
C LYS A 131 4.29 9.01 15.91
N VAL A 132 5.56 9.40 16.13
CA VAL A 132 6.30 9.18 17.38
C VAL A 132 6.62 10.56 17.94
N ASP A 133 6.24 10.82 19.19
CA ASP A 133 6.40 12.13 19.86
C ASP A 133 5.86 13.32 19.05
N GLY A 134 4.71 13.11 18.38
CA GLY A 134 4.02 14.13 17.57
C GLY A 134 4.64 14.37 16.18
N ARG A 135 5.75 13.74 15.83
CA ARG A 135 6.42 13.83 14.52
C ARG A 135 6.18 12.57 13.70
N LYS A 136 6.00 12.72 12.40
CA LYS A 136 5.86 11.57 11.52
C LYS A 136 7.20 10.85 11.35
N SER A 137 7.19 9.52 11.38
CA SER A 137 8.39 8.69 11.30
C SER A 137 9.22 9.00 10.04
N TYR A 138 8.58 9.17 8.88
CA TYR A 138 9.29 9.48 7.64
C TYR A 138 10.03 10.84 7.67
N ASP A 139 9.51 11.86 8.38
CA ASP A 139 10.14 13.18 8.50
C ASP A 139 11.43 13.10 9.34
N ALA A 140 11.45 12.22 10.33
CA ALA A 140 12.61 12.00 11.17
C ALA A 140 13.65 11.11 10.47
N ALA A 141 13.21 10.08 9.73
CA ALA A 141 14.08 9.23 8.92
C ALA A 141 14.87 10.04 7.88
N ARG A 142 14.20 10.94 7.15
CA ARG A 142 14.86 11.85 6.21
C ARG A 142 15.92 12.76 6.84
N LYS A 143 15.83 12.99 8.14
CA LYS A 143 16.81 13.79 8.92
C LYS A 143 17.89 12.92 9.57
N GLY A 144 17.92 11.61 9.27
CA GLY A 144 18.86 10.67 9.86
C GLY A 144 18.61 10.38 11.35
N THR A 145 17.42 10.71 11.87
CA THR A 145 17.08 10.44 13.27
C THR A 145 16.60 9.00 13.41
N ILE A 146 17.27 8.23 14.27
CA ILE A 146 16.84 6.87 14.61
C ILE A 146 15.54 6.93 15.40
N ILE A 147 14.50 6.25 14.92
CA ILE A 147 13.22 6.10 15.61
C ILE A 147 13.04 4.64 15.96
N ASN A 148 12.79 4.37 17.23
CA ASN A 148 12.35 3.06 17.67
C ASN A 148 10.83 2.96 17.48
N LEU A 149 10.39 2.08 16.57
CA LEU A 149 8.99 1.84 16.29
C LEU A 149 8.53 0.61 17.06
N GLU A 150 7.44 0.76 17.80
CA GLU A 150 6.85 -0.35 18.54
C GLU A 150 6.22 -1.38 17.61
N PRO A 151 6.36 -2.68 17.92
CA PRO A 151 5.67 -3.75 17.20
C PRO A 151 4.16 -3.54 17.18
N ARG A 152 3.52 -3.90 16.06
CA ARG A 152 2.07 -3.80 15.88
C ARG A 152 1.49 -5.13 15.44
N GLU A 153 0.36 -5.47 16.01
CA GLU A 153 -0.39 -6.66 15.60
C GLU A 153 -0.99 -6.46 14.21
N PHE A 154 -1.01 -7.54 13.44
CA PHE A 154 -1.71 -7.65 12.18
C PHE A 154 -2.31 -9.05 12.04
N GLU A 155 -3.17 -9.23 11.04
CA GLU A 155 -3.74 -10.53 10.70
C GLU A 155 -3.78 -10.67 9.18
N ILE A 156 -3.31 -11.81 8.68
CA ILE A 156 -3.48 -12.24 7.29
C ILE A 156 -4.69 -13.18 7.27
N TYR A 157 -5.75 -12.76 6.62
CA TYR A 157 -7.00 -13.53 6.53
C TYR A 157 -6.94 -14.59 5.43
N ASP A 158 -6.20 -14.28 4.36
CA ASP A 158 -6.01 -15.14 3.20
C ASP A 158 -4.69 -14.79 2.51
N ALA A 159 -3.98 -15.79 2.01
CA ALA A 159 -2.73 -15.63 1.28
C ALA A 159 -2.65 -16.63 0.14
N LYS A 160 -2.38 -16.14 -1.06
CA LYS A 160 -2.31 -16.92 -2.28
C LYS A 160 -0.99 -16.66 -2.99
N PHE A 161 -0.24 -17.71 -3.24
CA PHE A 161 0.89 -17.69 -4.14
C PHE A 161 0.39 -17.71 -5.60
N LEU A 162 0.94 -16.85 -6.44
CA LEU A 162 0.59 -16.74 -7.86
C LEU A 162 1.68 -17.32 -8.76
N SER A 163 2.91 -16.85 -8.61
CA SER A 163 4.06 -17.32 -9.41
C SER A 163 5.38 -17.02 -8.73
N VAL A 164 6.41 -17.76 -9.15
CA VAL A 164 7.84 -17.42 -8.97
C VAL A 164 8.37 -16.94 -10.31
N ASN A 165 9.12 -15.85 -10.30
CA ASN A 165 9.70 -15.25 -11.51
C ASN A 165 11.20 -15.04 -11.31
N GLU A 166 12.01 -15.48 -12.26
CA GLU A 166 13.41 -15.11 -12.34
C GLU A 166 13.53 -13.93 -13.33
N LEU A 167 14.11 -12.83 -12.85
CA LEU A 167 14.15 -11.57 -13.55
C LEU A 167 15.58 -11.00 -13.54
N ILE A 168 15.84 -10.06 -14.42
CA ILE A 168 17.01 -9.20 -14.35
C ILE A 168 16.49 -7.81 -13.92
N ASP A 169 17.02 -7.29 -12.82
CA ASP A 169 16.65 -5.95 -12.35
C ASP A 169 17.32 -4.83 -13.18
N ASP A 170 16.94 -3.58 -12.92
CA ASP A 170 17.46 -2.41 -13.64
C ASP A 170 18.98 -2.21 -13.49
N ALA A 171 19.59 -2.83 -12.49
CA ALA A 171 21.04 -2.86 -12.27
C ALA A 171 21.74 -4.04 -12.94
N GLY A 172 21.00 -4.88 -13.69
CA GLY A 172 21.53 -6.06 -14.39
C GLY A 172 21.76 -7.27 -13.48
N ARG A 173 21.17 -7.30 -12.26
CA ARG A 173 21.30 -8.41 -11.32
C ARG A 173 20.21 -9.44 -11.54
N GLN A 174 20.58 -10.72 -11.50
CA GLN A 174 19.60 -11.80 -11.47
C GLN A 174 18.92 -11.81 -10.11
N VAL A 175 17.59 -11.71 -10.10
CA VAL A 175 16.74 -11.65 -8.90
C VAL A 175 15.59 -12.64 -9.03
N THR A 176 15.10 -13.10 -7.88
CA THR A 176 13.92 -13.96 -7.80
C THR A 176 12.79 -13.18 -7.13
N GLU A 177 11.59 -13.29 -7.66
CA GLU A 177 10.42 -12.57 -7.18
C GLU A 177 9.24 -13.52 -7.04
N TRP A 178 8.58 -13.49 -5.87
CA TRP A 178 7.28 -14.12 -5.68
C TRP A 178 6.17 -13.11 -5.93
N ASP A 179 5.23 -13.48 -6.79
CA ASP A 179 3.96 -12.75 -6.93
C ASP A 179 2.94 -13.39 -5.99
N VAL A 180 2.41 -12.60 -5.07
CA VAL A 180 1.49 -13.07 -4.04
C VAL A 180 0.29 -12.14 -3.88
N GLU A 181 -0.86 -12.72 -3.55
CA GLU A 181 -2.05 -11.97 -3.17
C GLU A 181 -2.37 -12.24 -1.70
N MET A 182 -2.65 -11.18 -0.93
CA MET A 182 -2.99 -11.31 0.50
C MET A 182 -4.17 -10.43 0.88
N SER A 183 -5.09 -10.98 1.68
CA SER A 183 -6.10 -10.23 2.40
C SER A 183 -5.65 -10.02 3.83
N VAL A 184 -5.60 -8.76 4.28
CA VAL A 184 -4.99 -8.40 5.56
C VAL A 184 -5.85 -7.44 6.38
N SER A 185 -5.61 -7.41 7.67
CA SER A 185 -6.23 -6.47 8.61
C SER A 185 -5.81 -5.03 8.33
N LYS A 186 -6.58 -4.07 8.85
CA LYS A 186 -6.22 -2.66 8.84
C LYS A 186 -4.86 -2.43 9.50
N GLY A 187 -4.09 -1.49 8.95
CA GLY A 187 -2.80 -1.09 9.52
C GLY A 187 -1.65 -2.05 9.24
N THR A 188 -1.88 -3.11 8.47
CA THR A 188 -0.82 -4.00 8.00
C THR A 188 0.06 -3.27 6.98
N TYR A 189 1.37 -3.33 7.19
CA TYR A 189 2.40 -2.79 6.28
C TYR A 189 2.92 -3.91 5.39
N MET A 190 2.51 -3.91 4.13
CA MET A 190 2.93 -4.93 3.16
C MET A 190 4.45 -4.93 2.95
N ARG A 191 5.08 -3.76 3.05
CA ARG A 191 6.55 -3.62 2.99
C ARG A 191 7.24 -4.36 4.15
N ALA A 192 6.69 -4.27 5.35
CA ALA A 192 7.20 -5.03 6.49
C ALA A 192 7.00 -6.55 6.31
N ILE A 193 5.87 -6.98 5.71
CA ILE A 193 5.63 -8.39 5.38
C ILE A 193 6.74 -8.91 4.44
N ALA A 194 7.05 -8.18 3.37
CA ALA A 194 8.09 -8.60 2.42
C ALA A 194 9.48 -8.64 3.07
N ARG A 195 9.87 -7.61 3.83
CA ARG A 195 11.12 -7.57 4.57
C ARG A 195 11.25 -8.75 5.55
N ASP A 196 10.21 -8.98 6.34
CA ASP A 196 10.20 -10.01 7.37
C ASP A 196 10.21 -11.41 6.75
N LEU A 197 9.51 -11.61 5.61
CA LEU A 197 9.56 -12.83 4.81
C LEU A 197 11.00 -13.13 4.34
N GLY A 198 11.71 -12.13 3.80
CA GLY A 198 13.11 -12.30 3.42
C GLY A 198 14.00 -12.69 4.59
N ARG A 199 13.84 -12.01 5.75
CA ARG A 199 14.58 -12.37 6.97
C ARG A 199 14.29 -13.80 7.43
N ASP A 200 13.05 -14.23 7.44
CA ASP A 200 12.64 -15.54 7.92
C ASP A 200 13.12 -16.67 6.99
N LEU A 201 13.33 -16.37 5.71
CA LEU A 201 13.94 -17.25 4.72
C LEU A 201 15.49 -17.16 4.68
N GLY A 202 16.12 -16.40 5.60
CA GLY A 202 17.58 -16.30 5.67
C GLY A 202 18.21 -15.42 4.58
N THR A 203 17.44 -14.56 3.94
CA THR A 203 17.90 -13.62 2.90
C THR A 203 17.42 -12.20 3.18
N ALA A 204 17.47 -11.31 2.20
CA ALA A 204 16.81 -10.02 2.22
C ALA A 204 15.63 -10.02 1.25
N ALA A 205 14.62 -9.19 1.49
CA ALA A 205 13.58 -8.94 0.51
C ALA A 205 12.98 -7.54 0.67
N HIS A 206 12.36 -7.08 -0.42
CA HIS A 206 11.60 -5.83 -0.48
C HIS A 206 10.43 -5.98 -1.46
N ILE A 207 9.49 -5.04 -1.43
CA ILE A 207 8.41 -4.99 -2.42
C ILE A 207 8.91 -4.37 -3.72
N SER A 208 8.71 -5.05 -4.84
CA SER A 208 8.99 -4.55 -6.20
C SER A 208 7.80 -3.81 -6.81
N PHE A 209 6.59 -4.31 -6.58
CA PHE A 209 5.32 -3.64 -6.91
C PHE A 209 4.27 -3.94 -5.85
N LEU A 210 3.28 -3.07 -5.74
CA LEU A 210 2.14 -3.23 -4.83
C LEU A 210 0.87 -2.70 -5.49
N GLU A 211 -0.17 -3.52 -5.54
CA GLU A 211 -1.48 -3.11 -6.02
C GLU A 211 -2.54 -3.43 -4.97
N ARG A 212 -3.29 -2.44 -4.51
CA ARG A 212 -4.44 -2.67 -3.66
C ARG A 212 -5.66 -3.00 -4.51
N THR A 213 -6.06 -4.27 -4.53
CA THR A 213 -7.17 -4.76 -5.33
C THR A 213 -8.53 -4.58 -4.66
N ILE A 214 -8.57 -4.55 -3.30
CA ILE A 214 -9.79 -4.32 -2.52
C ILE A 214 -9.49 -3.42 -1.31
N SER A 215 -10.43 -2.52 -1.01
CA SER A 215 -10.45 -1.72 0.22
C SER A 215 -11.86 -1.72 0.83
N GLY A 216 -12.07 -2.51 1.88
CA GLY A 216 -13.39 -2.78 2.42
C GLY A 216 -14.25 -3.55 1.41
N THR A 217 -15.35 -2.96 0.98
CA THR A 217 -16.25 -3.51 -0.05
C THR A 217 -15.94 -3.01 -1.46
N VAL A 218 -15.01 -2.08 -1.62
CA VAL A 218 -14.68 -1.46 -2.92
C VAL A 218 -13.59 -2.28 -3.60
N ALA A 219 -13.87 -2.76 -4.82
CA ALA A 219 -12.92 -3.48 -5.65
C ALA A 219 -12.29 -2.58 -6.72
N LEU A 220 -11.20 -3.03 -7.32
CA LEU A 220 -10.48 -2.28 -8.36
C LEU A 220 -11.36 -1.99 -9.58
N GLU A 221 -12.28 -2.88 -9.91
CA GLU A 221 -13.25 -2.74 -11.00
C GLU A 221 -14.28 -1.62 -10.76
N ASP A 222 -14.50 -1.22 -9.51
CA ASP A 222 -15.37 -0.09 -9.15
C ASP A 222 -14.67 1.27 -9.34
N CYS A 223 -13.36 1.26 -9.57
CA CYS A 223 -12.55 2.46 -9.59
C CYS A 223 -12.50 3.12 -10.96
N VAL A 224 -12.48 4.46 -10.94
CA VAL A 224 -12.20 5.27 -12.12
C VAL A 224 -10.77 5.80 -12.09
N THR A 225 -10.22 6.15 -13.26
CA THR A 225 -8.95 6.88 -13.32
C THR A 225 -9.16 8.38 -13.03
N LEU A 226 -8.07 9.07 -12.73
CA LEU A 226 -8.13 10.54 -12.53
C LEU A 226 -8.53 11.28 -13.81
N GLU A 227 -8.13 10.76 -14.97
CA GLU A 227 -8.47 11.31 -16.28
C GLU A 227 -9.97 11.17 -16.59
N MET A 228 -10.56 10.01 -16.27
CA MET A 228 -12.02 9.82 -16.38
C MET A 228 -12.77 10.78 -15.46
N LEU A 229 -12.28 10.97 -14.24
CA LEU A 229 -12.88 11.87 -13.26
C LEU A 229 -12.79 13.33 -13.69
N GLU A 230 -11.71 13.74 -14.37
CA GLU A 230 -11.58 15.09 -14.93
C GLU A 230 -12.57 15.34 -16.06
N GLN A 231 -12.84 14.33 -16.89
CA GLN A 231 -13.80 14.44 -17.99
C GLN A 231 -15.26 14.37 -17.49
N SER A 232 -15.51 13.58 -16.44
CA SER A 232 -16.85 13.39 -15.86
C SER A 232 -16.75 13.32 -14.33
N PRO A 233 -16.88 14.46 -13.62
CA PRO A 233 -16.73 14.53 -12.17
C PRO A 233 -17.76 13.71 -11.37
N ASP A 234 -18.81 13.23 -12.00
CA ASP A 234 -19.84 12.42 -11.37
C ASP A 234 -19.54 10.90 -11.43
N CYS A 235 -18.56 10.47 -12.24
CA CYS A 235 -18.18 9.07 -12.32
C CYS A 235 -17.45 8.59 -11.04
N GLY A 236 -17.38 7.28 -10.84
CA GLY A 236 -16.67 6.67 -9.72
C GLY A 236 -17.28 6.94 -8.33
N THR A 237 -18.47 7.55 -8.25
CA THR A 237 -19.18 7.72 -6.98
C THR A 237 -19.66 6.37 -6.46
N ILE A 238 -19.34 6.08 -5.22
CA ILE A 238 -19.73 4.83 -4.53
C ILE A 238 -20.69 5.10 -3.39
N ASP A 239 -21.56 4.12 -3.12
CA ASP A 239 -22.46 4.16 -1.97
C ASP A 239 -21.71 3.66 -0.72
N PRO A 240 -21.65 4.46 0.36
CA PRO A 240 -21.01 4.07 1.62
C PRO A 240 -21.72 2.91 2.35
N LEU A 241 -22.93 2.54 1.93
CA LEU A 241 -23.76 1.49 2.56
C LEU A 241 -23.74 0.15 1.81
N ARG A 242 -22.94 0.03 0.76
CA ARG A 242 -22.73 -1.23 0.02
C ARG A 242 -21.79 -2.17 0.73
#